data_e898a74677909457641c8e0ea38ea733
#
_entry.id   e898a74677909457641c8e0ea38ea733
#
_cell.length_a   1.000
_cell.length_b   1.000
_cell.length_c   1.000
_cell.angle_alpha   90.00
_cell.angle_beta   90.00
_cell.angle_gamma   90.00
#
_symmetry.space_group_name_H-M   'P 1'
#
loop_
_entity.id
_entity.type
_entity.pdbx_description
1 polymer ?
#
loop_
_entity_poly.entity_id
_entity_poly.type
_entity_poly.pdbx_seq_one_letter_code
_entity_poly.pdbx_strand_id
1 'polypeptide(L)'
;MRYLKALLWTIYLPMALAAAPAWATTLTLDVKGKISHTTDAAHTEFHFTEKDLLALPAHSITTSTTWTPKSTFTGPSLADVLKTVGAWGSVLEIHTLDDYTCTVPVADAERYGVIVAYSMNGKRLKVSDFGPLFLIYPRDQYPAELQGAVGDAKFAWQIKAIVVK
;
A
#
# COMPACT_ATOMS: atom_id res chain seq x y z
N MET A 1 57.39 16.52 54.34
CA MET A 1 57.08 15.78 53.10
C MET A 1 55.56 15.56 53.06
N ARG A 2 54.86 16.35 52.24
CA ARG A 2 53.39 16.30 52.14
C ARG A 2 53.06 15.81 50.73
N TYR A 3 52.52 14.57 50.62
CA TYR A 3 52.09 13.98 49.34
C TYR A 3 50.68 14.49 48.99
N LEU A 4 50.60 15.24 47.92
CA LEU A 4 49.35 15.72 47.33
C LEU A 4 48.81 14.58 46.44
N LYS A 5 47.69 13.95 46.87
CA LYS A 5 46.96 12.98 46.05
C LYS A 5 46.06 13.71 45.06
N ALA A 6 46.42 13.72 43.79
CA ALA A 6 45.55 14.19 42.70
C ALA A 6 44.42 13.16 42.45
N LEU A 7 43.17 13.56 42.62
CA LEU A 7 41.97 12.77 42.32
C LEU A 7 41.57 13.04 40.88
N LEU A 8 41.83 12.09 40.00
CA LEU A 8 41.36 12.13 38.60
C LEU A 8 39.89 11.76 38.58
N TRP A 9 39.01 12.72 38.34
CA TRP A 9 37.59 12.50 38.05
C TRP A 9 37.48 12.19 36.55
N THR A 10 37.21 10.94 36.21
CA THR A 10 36.80 10.53 34.87
C THR A 10 35.33 10.90 34.68
N ILE A 11 35.09 11.91 33.85
CA ILE A 11 33.72 12.30 33.42
C ILE A 11 33.27 11.27 32.36
N TYR A 12 32.37 10.37 32.77
CA TYR A 12 31.62 9.53 31.82
C TYR A 12 30.54 10.40 31.17
N LEU A 13 30.75 10.77 29.92
CA LEU A 13 29.70 11.40 29.10
C LEU A 13 28.81 10.28 28.52
N PRO A 14 27.52 10.22 28.87
CA PRO A 14 26.62 9.23 28.25
C PRO A 14 26.43 9.62 26.78
N MET A 15 26.91 8.80 25.87
CA MET A 15 26.65 8.89 24.44
C MET A 15 25.16 8.51 24.22
N ALA A 16 24.29 9.53 24.16
CA ALA A 16 22.91 9.34 23.79
C ALA A 16 22.87 8.86 22.32
N LEU A 17 22.58 7.59 22.14
CA LEU A 17 22.30 7.01 20.82
C LEU A 17 20.95 7.57 20.36
N ALA A 18 20.99 8.64 19.57
CA ALA A 18 19.81 9.17 18.91
C ALA A 18 19.32 8.10 17.92
N ALA A 19 18.26 7.39 18.26
CA ALA A 19 17.55 6.52 17.32
C ALA A 19 17.04 7.43 16.19
N ALA A 20 17.60 7.28 14.99
CA ALA A 20 17.10 7.94 13.80
C ALA A 20 15.62 7.53 13.63
N PRO A 21 14.70 8.49 13.32
CA PRO A 21 13.31 8.13 13.06
C PRO A 21 13.30 7.18 11.87
N ALA A 22 12.83 5.97 12.09
CA ALA A 22 12.50 5.07 11.00
C ALA A 22 11.41 5.81 10.19
N TRP A 23 11.70 6.20 8.97
CA TRP A 23 10.76 6.79 8.03
C TRP A 23 9.67 5.75 7.78
N ALA A 24 8.64 5.78 8.61
CA ALA A 24 7.46 4.96 8.38
C ALA A 24 6.83 5.48 7.09
N THR A 25 6.90 4.71 6.03
CA THR A 25 6.23 5.04 4.77
C THR A 25 4.75 5.17 5.08
N THR A 26 4.22 6.37 4.94
CA THR A 26 2.82 6.66 5.23
C THR A 26 1.96 5.89 4.24
N LEU A 27 0.96 5.20 4.75
CA LEU A 27 -0.03 4.50 3.92
C LEU A 27 -0.97 5.55 3.33
N THR A 28 -0.80 5.87 2.06
CA THR A 28 -1.63 6.82 1.31
C THR A 28 -1.95 6.28 -0.07
N LEU A 29 -3.02 6.80 -0.68
CA LEU A 29 -3.41 6.48 -2.05
C LEU A 29 -4.05 7.70 -2.69
N ASP A 30 -3.54 8.11 -3.85
CA ASP A 30 -4.16 9.15 -4.66
C ASP A 30 -5.07 8.54 -5.72
N VAL A 31 -6.29 9.03 -5.86
CA VAL A 31 -7.21 8.60 -6.93
C VAL A 31 -7.64 9.83 -7.72
N LYS A 32 -7.50 9.77 -9.04
CA LYS A 32 -7.80 10.88 -9.95
C LYS A 32 -8.41 10.42 -11.26
N GLY A 33 -8.76 11.37 -12.11
CA GLY A 33 -9.40 11.12 -13.42
C GLY A 33 -10.91 11.20 -13.34
N LYS A 34 -11.63 10.21 -13.86
CA LYS A 34 -13.11 10.18 -13.87
C LYS A 34 -13.68 9.85 -12.50
N ILE A 35 -13.61 10.79 -11.57
CA ILE A 35 -14.12 10.72 -10.19
C ILE A 35 -15.03 11.91 -9.89
N SER A 36 -15.97 11.77 -8.97
CA SER A 36 -16.93 12.82 -8.60
C SER A 36 -16.60 13.50 -7.27
N HIS A 37 -15.83 12.82 -6.40
CA HIS A 37 -15.41 13.34 -5.10
C HIS A 37 -13.92 13.57 -5.10
N THR A 38 -13.48 14.72 -4.58
CA THR A 38 -12.07 15.13 -4.50
C THR A 38 -11.78 15.74 -3.13
N THR A 39 -10.52 15.71 -2.70
CA THR A 39 -10.08 16.28 -1.42
C THR A 39 -9.10 17.43 -1.57
N ASP A 40 -8.53 17.60 -2.77
CA ASP A 40 -7.61 18.69 -3.09
C ASP A 40 -8.32 20.00 -3.45
N ALA A 41 -7.65 21.14 -3.25
CA ALA A 41 -8.21 22.45 -3.57
C ALA A 41 -8.43 22.69 -5.08
N ALA A 42 -7.72 21.95 -5.93
CA ALA A 42 -7.87 22.02 -7.39
C ALA A 42 -9.01 21.15 -7.92
N HIS A 43 -9.66 20.36 -7.05
CA HIS A 43 -10.72 19.40 -7.40
C HIS A 43 -10.31 18.39 -8.49
N THR A 44 -9.09 17.89 -8.42
CA THR A 44 -8.49 16.99 -9.41
C THR A 44 -8.25 15.59 -8.91
N GLU A 45 -8.10 15.42 -7.59
CA GLU A 45 -7.78 14.13 -6.98
C GLU A 45 -8.43 13.95 -5.61
N PHE A 46 -8.59 12.69 -5.21
CA PHE A 46 -8.98 12.27 -3.88
C PHE A 46 -7.75 11.65 -3.21
N HIS A 47 -7.26 12.29 -2.16
CA HIS A 47 -6.15 11.80 -1.35
C HIS A 47 -6.67 11.01 -0.16
N PHE A 48 -6.50 9.68 -0.21
CA PHE A 48 -6.75 8.82 0.95
C PHE A 48 -5.56 8.89 1.90
N THR A 49 -5.82 9.33 3.12
CA THR A 49 -4.88 9.18 4.23
C THR A 49 -4.92 7.74 4.77
N GLU A 50 -3.95 7.36 5.59
CA GLU A 50 -3.99 6.07 6.31
C GLU A 50 -5.29 5.89 7.10
N LYS A 51 -5.75 6.95 7.75
CA LYS A 51 -7.02 6.94 8.50
C LYS A 51 -8.21 6.62 7.60
N ASP A 52 -8.26 7.19 6.41
CA ASP A 52 -9.35 6.98 5.45
C ASP A 52 -9.34 5.53 4.94
N LEU A 53 -8.17 5.00 4.56
CA LEU A 53 -8.03 3.62 4.09
C LEU A 53 -8.38 2.60 5.18
N LEU A 54 -8.02 2.86 6.44
CA LEU A 54 -8.35 1.99 7.58
C LEU A 54 -9.80 2.11 8.04
N ALA A 55 -10.50 3.17 7.68
CA ALA A 55 -11.94 3.35 7.97
C ALA A 55 -12.83 2.57 6.98
N LEU A 56 -12.33 2.21 5.80
CA LEU A 56 -13.04 1.36 4.86
C LEU A 56 -13.16 -0.09 5.39
N PRO A 57 -14.21 -0.84 5.02
CA PRO A 57 -14.33 -2.24 5.38
C PRO A 57 -13.10 -3.04 4.93
N ALA A 58 -12.48 -3.76 5.85
CA ALA A 58 -11.33 -4.61 5.55
C ALA A 58 -11.80 -5.98 5.04
N HIS A 59 -11.25 -6.40 3.91
CA HIS A 59 -11.47 -7.70 3.29
C HIS A 59 -10.17 -8.50 3.28
N SER A 60 -10.27 -9.82 3.25
CA SER A 60 -9.10 -10.70 3.19
C SER A 60 -9.20 -11.68 2.04
N ILE A 61 -8.11 -11.83 1.28
CA ILE A 61 -7.94 -12.82 0.23
C ILE A 61 -6.76 -13.71 0.59
N THR A 62 -6.98 -15.03 0.62
CA THR A 62 -5.90 -16.01 0.77
C THR A 62 -5.58 -16.61 -0.58
N THR A 63 -4.43 -16.26 -1.14
CA THR A 63 -4.03 -16.66 -2.50
C THR A 63 -2.51 -16.69 -2.65
N SER A 64 -2.01 -17.38 -3.66
CA SER A 64 -0.63 -17.25 -4.13
C SER A 64 -0.53 -16.14 -5.17
N THR A 65 0.67 -15.58 -5.35
CA THR A 65 1.02 -14.74 -6.50
C THR A 65 2.26 -15.33 -7.17
N THR A 66 2.69 -14.79 -8.29
CA THR A 66 3.96 -15.18 -8.91
C THR A 66 5.16 -14.86 -8.02
N TRP A 67 5.03 -13.89 -7.11
CA TRP A 67 6.11 -13.38 -6.25
C TRP A 67 6.00 -13.85 -4.80
N THR A 68 4.83 -14.36 -4.38
CA THR A 68 4.61 -14.81 -3.00
C THR A 68 4.01 -16.20 -2.95
N PRO A 69 4.38 -17.03 -1.96
CA PRO A 69 3.63 -18.24 -1.66
C PRO A 69 2.20 -17.89 -1.23
N LYS A 70 1.35 -18.90 -1.09
CA LYS A 70 -0.01 -18.72 -0.60
C LYS A 70 0.00 -17.98 0.73
N SER A 71 -0.60 -16.79 0.74
CA SER A 71 -0.59 -15.84 1.86
C SER A 71 -1.97 -15.21 2.01
N THR A 72 -2.28 -14.70 3.21
CA THR A 72 -3.50 -13.95 3.47
C THR A 72 -3.19 -12.47 3.39
N PHE A 73 -3.80 -11.81 2.40
CA PHE A 73 -3.70 -10.36 2.19
C PHE A 73 -4.94 -9.68 2.76
N THR A 74 -4.79 -8.51 3.36
CA THR A 74 -5.91 -7.75 3.96
C THR A 74 -5.82 -6.28 3.58
N GLY A 75 -6.97 -5.71 3.21
CA GLY A 75 -7.15 -4.30 2.84
C GLY A 75 -8.57 -3.99 2.44
N PRO A 76 -8.91 -2.73 2.10
CA PRO A 76 -10.21 -2.38 1.56
C PRO A 76 -10.43 -3.03 0.19
N SER A 77 -11.70 -3.27 -0.16
CA SER A 77 -12.01 -3.68 -1.53
C SER A 77 -11.73 -2.53 -2.51
N LEU A 78 -11.27 -2.87 -3.71
CA LEU A 78 -11.12 -1.87 -4.78
C LEU A 78 -12.48 -1.22 -5.11
N ALA A 79 -13.57 -1.96 -5.01
CA ALA A 79 -14.92 -1.45 -5.21
C ALA A 79 -15.28 -0.36 -4.18
N ASP A 80 -14.95 -0.54 -2.89
CA ASP A 80 -15.20 0.47 -1.86
C ASP A 80 -14.33 1.73 -2.07
N VAL A 81 -13.08 1.57 -2.48
CA VAL A 81 -12.21 2.69 -2.86
C VAL A 81 -12.83 3.49 -4.01
N LEU A 82 -13.22 2.82 -5.09
CA LEU A 82 -13.83 3.45 -6.27
C LEU A 82 -15.18 4.10 -5.94
N LYS A 83 -16.01 3.47 -5.12
CA LYS A 83 -17.28 4.01 -4.64
C LYS A 83 -17.09 5.28 -3.82
N THR A 84 -16.09 5.32 -2.94
CA THR A 84 -15.78 6.48 -2.09
C THR A 84 -15.47 7.71 -2.93
N VAL A 85 -14.72 7.55 -4.01
CA VAL A 85 -14.36 8.66 -4.91
C VAL A 85 -15.43 8.95 -5.97
N GLY A 86 -16.51 8.15 -6.02
CA GLY A 86 -17.54 8.28 -7.05
C GLY A 86 -16.99 8.06 -8.45
N ALA A 87 -16.22 7.00 -8.65
CA ALA A 87 -15.62 6.66 -9.94
C ALA A 87 -16.68 6.28 -10.98
N TRP A 88 -16.55 6.83 -12.22
CA TRP A 88 -17.49 6.59 -13.32
C TRP A 88 -16.82 6.19 -14.64
N GLY A 89 -15.52 5.85 -14.61
CA GLY A 89 -14.77 5.32 -15.76
C GLY A 89 -14.94 3.81 -15.93
N SER A 90 -14.24 3.26 -16.91
CA SER A 90 -14.27 1.82 -17.24
C SER A 90 -12.91 1.12 -17.08
N VAL A 91 -11.84 1.89 -16.96
CA VAL A 91 -10.45 1.41 -16.91
C VAL A 91 -9.71 2.13 -15.78
N LEU A 92 -8.85 1.41 -15.10
CA LEU A 92 -7.95 1.94 -14.08
C LEU A 92 -6.51 1.81 -14.57
N GLU A 93 -5.74 2.89 -14.48
CA GLU A 93 -4.29 2.86 -14.54
C GLU A 93 -3.75 2.88 -13.11
N ILE A 94 -3.04 1.84 -12.72
CA ILE A 94 -2.44 1.69 -11.40
C ILE A 94 -0.98 2.12 -11.49
N HIS A 95 -0.60 3.15 -10.75
CA HIS A 95 0.75 3.71 -10.73
C HIS A 95 1.49 3.32 -9.46
N THR A 96 2.73 2.89 -9.60
CA THR A 96 3.57 2.41 -8.50
C THR A 96 4.71 3.40 -8.17
N LEU A 97 5.41 3.19 -7.06
CA LEU A 97 6.49 4.07 -6.61
C LEU A 97 7.71 4.06 -7.56
N ASP A 98 7.93 2.95 -8.26
CA ASP A 98 9.01 2.77 -9.24
C ASP A 98 8.59 3.15 -10.67
N ASP A 99 7.46 3.90 -10.81
CA ASP A 99 6.89 4.38 -12.07
C ASP A 99 6.40 3.28 -13.02
N TYR A 100 6.28 2.02 -12.54
CA TYR A 100 5.55 1.00 -13.28
C TYR A 100 4.07 1.36 -13.34
N THR A 101 3.42 1.02 -14.45
CA THR A 101 1.98 1.23 -14.64
C THR A 101 1.35 -0.03 -15.20
N CYS A 102 0.28 -0.49 -14.58
CA CYS A 102 -0.57 -1.52 -15.16
C CYS A 102 -1.99 -1.01 -15.35
N THR A 103 -2.71 -1.66 -16.26
CA THR A 103 -4.09 -1.29 -16.60
C THR A 103 -5.02 -2.44 -16.31
N VAL A 104 -6.09 -2.16 -15.55
CA VAL A 104 -7.12 -3.14 -15.20
C VAL A 104 -8.52 -2.60 -15.45
N PRO A 105 -9.51 -3.43 -15.85
CA PRO A 105 -10.90 -3.00 -15.96
C PRO A 105 -11.49 -2.64 -14.60
N VAL A 106 -12.29 -1.57 -14.53
CA VAL A 106 -13.08 -1.23 -13.32
C VAL A 106 -13.98 -2.39 -12.91
N ALA A 107 -14.55 -3.12 -13.89
CA ALA A 107 -15.41 -4.27 -13.64
C ALA A 107 -14.72 -5.41 -12.86
N ASP A 108 -13.39 -5.50 -12.89
CA ASP A 108 -12.64 -6.51 -12.13
C ASP A 108 -12.82 -6.34 -10.61
N ALA A 109 -13.06 -5.10 -10.14
CA ALA A 109 -13.27 -4.81 -8.72
C ALA A 109 -14.41 -5.63 -8.12
N GLU A 110 -15.55 -5.67 -8.81
CA GLU A 110 -16.73 -6.44 -8.38
C GLU A 110 -16.63 -7.91 -8.80
N ARG A 111 -16.18 -8.18 -10.05
CA ARG A 111 -16.13 -9.52 -10.61
C ARG A 111 -15.28 -10.48 -9.80
N TYR A 112 -14.13 -10.02 -9.34
CA TYR A 112 -13.15 -10.83 -8.60
C TYR A 112 -13.07 -10.48 -7.12
N GLY A 113 -13.73 -9.39 -6.67
CA GLY A 113 -13.58 -8.91 -5.30
C GLY A 113 -12.15 -8.47 -4.99
N VAL A 114 -11.50 -7.77 -5.93
CA VAL A 114 -10.12 -7.29 -5.80
C VAL A 114 -9.97 -6.39 -4.58
N ILE A 115 -8.85 -6.54 -3.85
CA ILE A 115 -8.53 -5.68 -2.71
C ILE A 115 -7.26 -4.87 -2.94
N VAL A 116 -7.20 -3.71 -2.30
CA VAL A 116 -5.99 -2.89 -2.16
C VAL A 116 -5.37 -3.22 -0.81
N ALA A 117 -4.54 -4.26 -0.77
CA ALA A 117 -4.00 -4.81 0.45
C ALA A 117 -2.93 -3.90 1.07
N TYR A 118 -3.02 -3.66 2.37
CA TYR A 118 -2.02 -2.97 3.19
C TYR A 118 -1.27 -3.92 4.13
N SER A 119 -1.70 -5.18 4.23
CA SER A 119 -1.02 -6.19 5.06
C SER A 119 -1.01 -7.56 4.40
N MET A 120 -0.01 -8.36 4.76
CA MET A 120 0.16 -9.76 4.37
C MET A 120 0.47 -10.59 5.62
N ASN A 121 -0.29 -11.68 5.84
CA ASN A 121 -0.15 -12.58 7.01
C ASN A 121 -0.18 -11.81 8.36
N GLY A 122 -1.08 -10.80 8.46
CA GLY A 122 -1.25 -9.97 9.64
C GLY A 122 -0.16 -8.92 9.88
N LYS A 123 0.81 -8.80 8.98
CA LYS A 123 1.88 -7.78 9.07
C LYS A 123 1.68 -6.70 8.03
N ARG A 124 1.87 -5.44 8.41
CA ARG A 124 1.84 -4.30 7.50
C ARG A 124 2.87 -4.49 6.38
N LEU A 125 2.47 -4.26 5.13
CA LEU A 125 3.37 -4.24 4.00
C LEU A 125 4.32 -3.04 4.10
N LYS A 126 5.61 -3.28 3.81
CA LYS A 126 6.64 -2.24 3.78
C LYS A 126 7.08 -2.02 2.34
N VAL A 127 7.61 -0.84 2.03
CA VAL A 127 8.17 -0.54 0.70
C VAL A 127 9.30 -1.52 0.33
N SER A 128 10.08 -1.99 1.32
CA SER A 128 11.10 -3.02 1.10
C SER A 128 10.54 -4.37 0.62
N ASP A 129 9.23 -4.58 0.78
CA ASP A 129 8.53 -5.80 0.34
C ASP A 129 7.59 -5.44 -0.83
N PHE A 130 6.28 -5.47 -0.61
CA PHE A 130 5.27 -5.17 -1.63
C PHE A 130 4.42 -3.94 -1.28
N GLY A 131 4.77 -3.21 -0.21
CA GLY A 131 4.00 -2.08 0.31
C GLY A 131 4.38 -0.73 -0.29
N PRO A 132 3.63 0.31 0.10
CA PRO A 132 2.61 0.30 1.16
C PRO A 132 1.31 -0.40 0.79
N LEU A 133 0.97 -0.49 -0.50
CA LEU A 133 -0.27 -1.07 -1.03
C LEU A 133 0.03 -2.07 -2.16
N PHE A 134 -0.74 -3.15 -2.19
CA PHE A 134 -0.63 -4.21 -3.20
C PHE A 134 -2.03 -4.55 -3.75
N LEU A 135 -2.22 -4.49 -5.06
CA LEU A 135 -3.46 -4.89 -5.73
C LEU A 135 -3.52 -6.42 -5.79
N ILE A 136 -4.45 -7.01 -5.07
CA ILE A 136 -4.57 -8.46 -4.94
C ILE A 136 -5.87 -8.96 -5.54
N TYR A 137 -5.71 -9.89 -6.47
CA TYR A 137 -6.76 -10.72 -7.05
C TYR A 137 -6.81 -12.10 -6.38
N PRO A 138 -7.95 -12.78 -6.31
CA PRO A 138 -8.06 -14.16 -5.80
C PRO A 138 -7.57 -15.18 -6.83
N ARG A 139 -6.28 -15.16 -7.17
CA ARG A 139 -5.63 -15.92 -8.24
C ARG A 139 -5.90 -17.42 -8.19
N ASP A 140 -5.89 -17.98 -6.97
CA ASP A 140 -6.09 -19.42 -6.78
C ASP A 140 -7.56 -19.86 -6.97
N GLN A 141 -8.51 -18.89 -6.91
CA GLN A 141 -9.94 -19.17 -7.13
C GLN A 141 -10.33 -19.09 -8.61
N TYR A 142 -9.56 -18.36 -9.42
CA TYR A 142 -9.81 -18.16 -10.85
C TYR A 142 -8.55 -18.50 -11.67
N PRO A 143 -8.09 -19.77 -11.63
CA PRO A 143 -6.81 -20.14 -12.24
C PRO A 143 -6.80 -19.97 -13.76
N ALA A 144 -7.94 -20.15 -14.43
CA ALA A 144 -8.02 -20.00 -15.87
C ALA A 144 -7.83 -18.55 -16.35
N GLU A 145 -8.28 -17.56 -15.54
CA GLU A 145 -8.27 -16.14 -15.88
C GLU A 145 -7.09 -15.37 -15.24
N LEU A 146 -6.64 -15.84 -14.07
CA LEU A 146 -5.70 -15.08 -13.22
C LEU A 146 -4.33 -15.75 -13.06
N GLN A 147 -4.09 -16.91 -13.68
CA GLN A 147 -2.75 -17.53 -13.75
C GLN A 147 -2.14 -17.31 -15.13
N GLY A 148 -0.81 -17.25 -15.18
CA GLY A 148 -0.04 -16.95 -16.38
C GLY A 148 0.12 -15.46 -16.67
N ALA A 149 0.83 -15.15 -17.74
CA ALA A 149 1.33 -13.79 -18.01
C ALA A 149 0.24 -12.69 -18.03
N VAL A 150 -0.94 -12.98 -18.57
CA VAL A 150 -2.05 -12.01 -18.62
C VAL A 150 -2.66 -11.77 -17.25
N GLY A 151 -2.84 -12.82 -16.46
CA GLY A 151 -3.34 -12.72 -15.09
C GLY A 151 -2.33 -12.04 -14.17
N ASP A 152 -1.07 -12.43 -14.26
CA ASP A 152 0.02 -11.89 -13.46
C ASP A 152 0.24 -10.38 -13.72
N ALA A 153 0.02 -9.90 -14.95
CA ALA A 153 0.12 -8.48 -15.31
C ALA A 153 -0.96 -7.59 -14.65
N LYS A 154 -1.98 -8.15 -14.02
CA LYS A 154 -3.00 -7.39 -13.26
C LYS A 154 -2.56 -7.06 -11.84
N PHE A 155 -1.53 -7.72 -11.32
CA PHE A 155 -1.01 -7.45 -9.98
C PHE A 155 -0.04 -6.27 -10.01
N ALA A 156 -0.20 -5.36 -9.04
CA ALA A 156 0.71 -4.23 -8.87
C ALA A 156 1.00 -4.02 -7.38
N TRP A 157 2.25 -3.89 -7.03
CA TRP A 157 2.69 -3.57 -5.67
C TRP A 157 3.29 -2.17 -5.60
N GLN A 158 3.53 -1.67 -4.38
CA GLN A 158 4.03 -0.31 -4.15
C GLN A 158 3.14 0.77 -4.79
N ILE A 159 1.82 0.56 -4.75
CA ILE A 159 0.86 1.48 -5.37
C ILE A 159 0.92 2.84 -4.67
N LYS A 160 1.01 3.91 -5.48
CA LYS A 160 0.92 5.32 -5.05
C LYS A 160 -0.33 6.01 -5.56
N ALA A 161 -0.80 5.65 -6.76
CA ALA A 161 -1.98 6.30 -7.35
C ALA A 161 -2.78 5.39 -8.28
N ILE A 162 -4.08 5.71 -8.42
CA ILE A 162 -5.01 5.12 -9.38
C ILE A 162 -5.59 6.25 -10.24
N VAL A 163 -5.53 6.09 -11.56
CA VAL A 163 -6.17 7.00 -12.51
C VAL A 163 -7.37 6.31 -13.16
N VAL A 164 -8.56 6.85 -12.94
CA VAL A 164 -9.81 6.36 -13.53
C VAL A 164 -9.99 6.97 -14.92
N LYS A 165 -10.10 6.12 -15.97
CA LYS A 165 -10.24 6.50 -17.38
C LYS A 165 -11.62 6.19 -17.93
#